data_d45dd85296fe10ad49b36162f3927a02
#
_entry.id   d45dd85296fe10ad49b36162f3927a02
#
_cell.length_a   1.000
_cell.length_b   1.000
_cell.length_c   1.000
_cell.angle_alpha   90.00
_cell.angle_beta   90.00
_cell.angle_gamma   90.00
#
_symmetry.space_group_name_H-M   'P 1'
#
loop_
_entity.id
_entity.type
_entity.pdbx_description
1 polymer ?
#
loop_
_entity_poly.entity_id
_entity_poly.type
_entity_poly.pdbx_seq_one_letter_code
_entity_poly.pdbx_strand_id
1 'polypeptide(L)'
;MISRGDVMAITSSVSLIRVKGIMSTPKFVATADMNATQAAKEMIRLDEWYVPVVKSSQNSTYVGVLGLEHLMHAFLEKNKARASKPLSNVMSTRLLVCAPEDEADNVWRLMQKRSFAACPVVSKGRLIGIITQKNLLDSGAISPAFEAKKGRFKSPPKIQSVMKTPVVSLKPANTVKDAAELMLKRNIGRVPIVDEKGGFVGIVDREDIVKALID
;
A
#
# COMPACT_ATOMS: atom_id res chain seq x y z
N MET A 1 1.68 -0.02 12.77
CA MET A 1 0.55 -0.92 12.38
C MET A 1 -0.17 -1.34 13.66
N ILE A 2 -1.44 -0.93 13.85
CA ILE A 2 -2.21 -1.31 15.05
C ILE A 2 -2.62 -2.78 14.86
N SER A 3 -2.25 -3.67 15.78
CA SER A 3 -2.62 -5.07 15.71
C SER A 3 -4.11 -5.27 16.07
N ARG A 4 -4.70 -6.39 15.66
CA ARG A 4 -6.10 -6.74 16.02
C ARG A 4 -6.27 -6.88 17.54
N GLY A 5 -5.21 -7.24 18.25
CA GLY A 5 -5.19 -7.30 19.73
C GLY A 5 -5.28 -5.90 20.36
N ASP A 6 -4.63 -4.90 19.75
CA ASP A 6 -4.65 -3.53 20.26
C ASP A 6 -6.04 -2.89 20.10
N VAL A 7 -6.79 -3.23 19.04
CA VAL A 7 -8.16 -2.74 18.80
C VAL A 7 -9.16 -3.40 19.77
N MET A 8 -8.98 -4.66 20.14
CA MET A 8 -9.92 -5.36 21.04
C MET A 8 -9.83 -4.90 22.49
N ALA A 9 -8.69 -4.35 22.93
CA ALA A 9 -8.52 -3.80 24.28
C ALA A 9 -9.20 -2.42 24.49
N ILE A 10 -9.74 -1.80 23.42
CA ILE A 10 -10.15 -0.39 23.37
C ILE A 10 -11.67 -0.20 23.56
N THR A 11 -12.44 -1.24 23.87
CA THR A 11 -13.92 -1.20 23.75
C THR A 11 -14.68 -0.45 24.85
N SER A 12 -14.05 0.17 25.84
CA SER A 12 -14.77 0.88 26.90
C SER A 12 -14.87 2.40 26.74
N SER A 13 -13.98 3.05 25.98
CA SER A 13 -14.16 4.46 25.58
C SER A 13 -13.10 4.92 24.58
N VAL A 14 -13.39 4.76 23.28
CA VAL A 14 -12.55 5.27 22.18
C VAL A 14 -12.19 6.76 22.37
N SER A 15 -13.08 7.53 22.97
CA SER A 15 -12.89 8.97 23.25
C SER A 15 -11.76 9.28 24.25
N LEU A 16 -11.25 8.31 25.00
CA LEU A 16 -10.18 8.52 25.98
C LEU A 16 -8.79 8.11 25.45
N ILE A 17 -8.71 7.53 24.25
CA ILE A 17 -7.43 7.11 23.68
C ILE A 17 -6.66 8.34 23.22
N ARG A 18 -5.46 8.51 23.77
CA ARG A 18 -4.54 9.57 23.34
C ARG A 18 -3.57 9.00 22.31
N VAL A 19 -3.18 9.81 21.31
CA VAL A 19 -2.21 9.43 20.27
C VAL A 19 -0.94 8.81 20.85
N LYS A 20 -0.42 9.36 21.96
CA LYS A 20 0.77 8.81 22.64
C LYS A 20 0.64 7.34 23.09
N GLY A 21 -0.59 6.85 23.29
CA GLY A 21 -0.86 5.47 23.72
C GLY A 21 -0.94 4.48 22.56
N ILE A 22 -1.02 4.97 21.32
CA ILE A 22 -1.20 4.14 20.10
C ILE A 22 -0.17 4.45 19.02
N MET A 23 0.63 5.51 19.15
CA MET A 23 1.69 5.83 18.20
C MET A 23 2.87 4.87 18.38
N SER A 24 3.57 4.59 17.29
CA SER A 24 4.88 3.93 17.31
C SER A 24 6.00 4.98 17.21
N THR A 25 7.17 4.68 17.76
CA THR A 25 8.37 5.46 17.52
C THR A 25 8.79 5.28 16.06
N PRO A 26 9.08 6.37 15.32
CA PRO A 26 9.57 6.25 13.95
C PRO A 26 10.88 5.45 13.90
N LYS A 27 10.99 4.47 12.99
CA LYS A 27 12.24 3.72 12.78
C LYS A 27 13.32 4.60 12.14
N PHE A 28 12.90 5.64 11.42
CA PHE A 28 13.78 6.58 10.75
C PHE A 28 13.15 7.98 10.78
N VAL A 29 14.01 8.98 10.99
CA VAL A 29 13.69 10.40 10.92
C VAL A 29 14.67 11.03 9.95
N ALA A 30 14.18 11.62 8.88
CA ALA A 30 15.03 12.34 7.92
C ALA A 30 15.33 13.75 8.43
N THR A 31 16.46 14.32 8.01
CA THR A 31 16.75 15.75 8.21
C THR A 31 16.53 16.52 6.91
N ALA A 32 16.22 17.83 7.02
CA ALA A 32 15.92 18.64 5.84
C ALA A 32 17.10 18.78 4.87
N ASP A 33 18.34 18.63 5.34
CA ASP A 33 19.58 18.66 4.57
C ASP A 33 20.06 17.29 4.08
N MET A 34 19.35 16.21 4.44
CA MET A 34 19.72 14.85 4.02
C MET A 34 19.59 14.67 2.50
N ASN A 35 20.51 13.93 1.91
CA ASN A 35 20.42 13.57 0.50
C ASN A 35 19.20 12.68 0.23
N ALA A 36 18.38 13.06 -0.78
CA ALA A 36 17.13 12.35 -1.09
C ALA A 36 17.34 10.88 -1.47
N THR A 37 18.45 10.52 -2.15
CA THR A 37 18.75 9.12 -2.48
C THR A 37 19.10 8.32 -1.23
N GLN A 38 19.81 8.92 -0.29
CA GLN A 38 20.10 8.29 0.99
C GLN A 38 18.81 8.07 1.80
N ALA A 39 17.94 9.09 1.87
CA ALA A 39 16.64 8.97 2.53
C ALA A 39 15.80 7.85 1.89
N ALA A 40 15.75 7.79 0.55
CA ALA A 40 15.05 6.74 -0.19
C ALA A 40 15.55 5.33 0.17
N LYS A 41 16.87 5.13 0.19
CA LYS A 41 17.48 3.83 0.56
C LYS A 41 17.13 3.41 1.98
N GLU A 42 17.17 4.33 2.94
CA GLU A 42 16.79 4.03 4.33
C GLU A 42 15.29 3.73 4.47
N MET A 43 14.42 4.49 3.82
CA MET A 43 12.98 4.24 3.82
C MET A 43 12.65 2.84 3.26
N ILE A 44 13.27 2.48 2.14
CA ILE A 44 13.11 1.17 1.51
C ILE A 44 13.65 0.05 2.43
N ARG A 45 14.83 0.21 2.99
CA ARG A 45 15.45 -0.76 3.90
C ARG A 45 14.59 -1.06 5.13
N LEU A 46 13.87 -0.05 5.63
CA LEU A 46 13.05 -0.12 6.83
C LEU A 46 11.56 -0.40 6.56
N ASP A 47 11.17 -0.53 5.27
CA ASP A 47 9.77 -0.68 4.83
C ASP A 47 8.89 0.48 5.35
N GLU A 48 9.41 1.72 5.20
CA GLU A 48 8.71 2.94 5.61
C GLU A 48 8.24 3.74 4.39
N TRP A 49 6.95 3.98 4.31
CA TRP A 49 6.34 4.74 3.21
C TRP A 49 6.34 6.25 3.45
N TYR A 50 6.34 6.63 4.72
CA TYR A 50 6.37 8.01 5.21
C TYR A 50 7.26 8.12 6.41
N VAL A 51 8.10 9.14 6.44
CA VAL A 51 8.98 9.44 7.58
C VAL A 51 8.87 10.91 7.96
N PRO A 52 8.91 11.24 9.26
CA PRO A 52 8.98 12.63 9.70
C PRO A 52 10.32 13.26 9.28
N VAL A 53 10.28 14.55 8.99
CA VAL A 53 11.45 15.36 8.66
C VAL A 53 11.66 16.39 9.76
N VAL A 54 12.89 16.47 10.28
CA VAL A 54 13.30 17.47 11.25
C VAL A 54 14.32 18.44 10.63
N LYS A 55 14.52 19.57 11.29
CA LYS A 55 15.35 20.66 10.75
C LYS A 55 16.82 20.22 10.51
N SER A 56 17.42 19.54 11.49
CA SER A 56 18.78 18.98 11.37
C SER A 56 18.99 17.91 12.44
N SER A 57 20.13 17.22 12.42
CA SER A 57 20.51 16.24 13.46
C SER A 57 20.62 16.85 14.86
N GLN A 58 20.96 18.14 14.96
CA GLN A 58 21.06 18.87 16.22
C GLN A 58 19.78 19.59 16.62
N ASN A 59 18.81 19.70 15.70
CA ASN A 59 17.56 20.39 15.92
C ASN A 59 16.37 19.52 15.49
N SER A 60 15.74 18.87 16.47
CA SER A 60 14.59 17.97 16.27
C SER A 60 13.27 18.70 16.00
N THR A 61 13.28 19.99 15.65
CA THR A 61 12.06 20.70 15.25
C THR A 61 11.49 20.04 14.01
N TYR A 62 10.25 19.55 14.10
CA TYR A 62 9.52 18.98 12.98
C TYR A 62 9.27 20.05 11.89
N VAL A 63 9.58 19.70 10.66
CA VAL A 63 9.41 20.61 9.49
C VAL A 63 8.55 20.02 8.39
N GLY A 64 8.27 18.71 8.42
CA GLY A 64 7.41 18.08 7.41
C GLY A 64 7.48 16.57 7.40
N VAL A 65 6.92 15.97 6.37
CA VAL A 65 6.93 14.53 6.10
C VAL A 65 7.49 14.25 4.72
N LEU A 66 8.33 13.22 4.62
CA LEU A 66 8.82 12.69 3.34
C LEU A 66 8.10 11.38 3.05
N GLY A 67 7.47 11.26 1.89
CA GLY A 67 6.83 10.04 1.41
C GLY A 67 7.49 9.52 0.13
N LEU A 68 7.29 8.24 -0.18
CA LEU A 68 7.81 7.64 -1.42
C LEU A 68 7.28 8.35 -2.69
N GLU A 69 6.07 8.92 -2.64
CA GLU A 69 5.53 9.72 -3.75
C GLU A 69 6.32 11.01 -4.01
N HIS A 70 6.84 11.65 -2.96
CA HIS A 70 7.67 12.84 -3.11
C HIS A 70 9.00 12.49 -3.77
N LEU A 71 9.61 11.38 -3.34
CA LEU A 71 10.86 10.85 -3.92
C LEU A 71 10.65 10.41 -5.38
N MET A 72 9.56 9.69 -5.65
CA MET A 72 9.18 9.25 -6.99
C MET A 72 9.04 10.45 -7.94
N HIS A 73 8.31 11.49 -7.53
CA HIS A 73 8.16 12.72 -8.32
C HIS A 73 9.52 13.39 -8.59
N ALA A 74 10.36 13.56 -7.55
CA ALA A 74 11.66 14.22 -7.69
C ALA A 74 12.64 13.43 -8.56
N PHE A 75 12.66 12.10 -8.48
CA PHE A 75 13.58 11.25 -9.23
C PHE A 75 13.15 11.03 -10.68
N LEU A 76 11.84 11.06 -10.96
CA LEU A 76 11.30 10.91 -12.30
C LEU A 76 11.84 11.99 -13.25
N GLU A 77 11.89 13.23 -12.79
CA GLU A 77 12.41 14.35 -13.57
C GLU A 77 13.93 14.25 -13.84
N LYS A 78 14.68 13.68 -12.91
CA LYS A 78 16.16 13.63 -12.95
C LYS A 78 16.73 12.39 -13.64
N ASN A 79 16.01 11.27 -13.65
CA ASN A 79 16.53 9.96 -14.09
C ASN A 79 15.77 9.40 -15.30
N LYS A 80 15.70 10.16 -16.40
CA LYS A 80 14.94 9.80 -17.61
C LYS A 80 15.30 8.41 -18.19
N ALA A 81 16.58 8.05 -18.20
CA ALA A 81 17.02 6.75 -18.70
C ALA A 81 16.47 5.59 -17.85
N ARG A 82 16.48 5.72 -16.52
CA ARG A 82 15.92 4.71 -15.61
C ARG A 82 14.40 4.68 -15.68
N ALA A 83 13.77 5.83 -15.85
CA ALA A 83 12.34 5.96 -16.02
C ALA A 83 11.80 5.25 -17.29
N SER A 84 12.65 5.01 -18.29
CA SER A 84 12.31 4.28 -19.52
C SER A 84 12.42 2.76 -19.40
N LYS A 85 12.89 2.22 -18.27
CA LYS A 85 12.94 0.78 -18.04
C LYS A 85 11.52 0.17 -18.12
N PRO A 86 11.33 -0.99 -18.79
CA PRO A 86 10.03 -1.65 -18.84
C PRO A 86 9.65 -2.23 -17.47
N LEU A 87 8.35 -2.28 -17.19
CA LEU A 87 7.82 -2.80 -15.91
C LEU A 87 8.10 -4.27 -15.70
N SER A 88 8.29 -5.05 -16.78
CA SER A 88 8.74 -6.45 -16.69
C SER A 88 10.02 -6.64 -15.89
N ASN A 89 10.88 -5.61 -15.82
CA ASN A 89 12.16 -5.68 -15.12
C ASN A 89 12.07 -5.29 -13.63
N VAL A 90 10.94 -4.70 -13.22
CA VAL A 90 10.79 -4.13 -11.87
C VAL A 90 9.57 -4.68 -11.12
N MET A 91 8.59 -5.25 -11.84
CA MET A 91 7.37 -5.76 -11.22
C MET A 91 7.63 -6.96 -10.33
N SER A 92 6.92 -7.03 -9.22
CA SER A 92 6.84 -8.20 -8.38
C SER A 92 5.90 -9.24 -9.01
N THR A 93 6.39 -10.48 -9.15
CA THR A 93 5.61 -11.64 -9.64
C THR A 93 5.20 -12.58 -8.50
N ARG A 94 5.77 -12.39 -7.30
CA ARG A 94 5.37 -13.13 -6.09
C ARG A 94 4.10 -12.51 -5.52
N LEU A 95 2.95 -13.06 -5.89
CA LEU A 95 1.67 -12.41 -5.77
C LEU A 95 0.78 -13.08 -4.72
N LEU A 96 0.06 -12.26 -3.95
CA LEU A 96 -1.15 -12.66 -3.26
C LEU A 96 -2.32 -12.26 -4.15
N VAL A 97 -3.16 -13.21 -4.52
CA VAL A 97 -4.41 -12.98 -5.24
C VAL A 97 -5.57 -13.58 -4.45
N CYS A 98 -6.77 -13.07 -4.67
CA CYS A 98 -7.99 -13.64 -4.13
C CYS A 98 -9.05 -13.83 -5.24
N ALA A 99 -9.99 -14.71 -4.98
CA ALA A 99 -11.15 -14.93 -5.86
C ALA A 99 -12.32 -14.00 -5.46
N PRO A 100 -13.21 -13.66 -6.38
CA PRO A 100 -14.39 -12.85 -6.07
C PRO A 100 -15.33 -13.51 -5.04
N GLU A 101 -15.32 -14.84 -4.94
CA GLU A 101 -16.12 -15.63 -4.01
C GLU A 101 -15.49 -15.77 -2.62
N ASP A 102 -14.24 -15.36 -2.44
CA ASP A 102 -13.57 -15.42 -1.14
C ASP A 102 -14.28 -14.54 -0.11
N GLU A 103 -14.20 -14.96 1.16
CA GLU A 103 -14.73 -14.17 2.27
C GLU A 103 -13.76 -13.05 2.66
N ALA A 104 -14.29 -11.86 2.86
CA ALA A 104 -13.50 -10.67 3.18
C ALA A 104 -12.65 -10.85 4.45
N ASP A 105 -13.15 -11.54 5.47
CA ASP A 105 -12.42 -11.80 6.71
C ASP A 105 -11.22 -12.75 6.49
N ASN A 106 -11.36 -13.74 5.63
CA ASN A 106 -10.27 -14.65 5.25
C ASN A 106 -9.17 -13.91 4.50
N VAL A 107 -9.55 -13.09 3.52
CA VAL A 107 -8.61 -12.27 2.74
C VAL A 107 -7.91 -11.25 3.64
N TRP A 108 -8.64 -10.59 4.54
CA TRP A 108 -8.07 -9.69 5.53
C TRP A 108 -6.99 -10.37 6.39
N ARG A 109 -7.31 -11.52 6.98
CA ARG A 109 -6.35 -12.27 7.81
C ARG A 109 -5.09 -12.66 7.03
N LEU A 110 -5.26 -13.04 5.75
CA LEU A 110 -4.15 -13.40 4.89
C LEU A 110 -3.29 -12.16 4.54
N MET A 111 -3.92 -11.02 4.24
CA MET A 111 -3.23 -9.76 3.99
C MET A 111 -2.43 -9.31 5.23
N GLN A 112 -3.02 -9.41 6.44
CA GLN A 112 -2.34 -9.07 7.68
C GLN A 112 -1.13 -10.00 7.93
N LYS A 113 -1.33 -11.32 7.82
CA LYS A 113 -0.27 -12.32 8.06
C LYS A 113 0.93 -12.14 7.13
N ARG A 114 0.70 -11.66 5.90
CA ARG A 114 1.74 -11.51 4.86
C ARG A 114 2.16 -10.05 4.64
N SER A 115 1.64 -9.12 5.44
CA SER A 115 1.92 -7.67 5.31
C SER A 115 1.57 -7.10 3.92
N PHE A 116 0.55 -7.64 3.25
CA PHE A 116 0.06 -7.10 1.97
C PHE A 116 -1.01 -6.03 2.21
N ALA A 117 -0.82 -4.83 1.68
CA ALA A 117 -1.80 -3.75 1.78
C ALA A 117 -2.86 -3.78 0.65
N ALA A 118 -2.66 -4.59 -0.38
CA ALA A 118 -3.62 -4.81 -1.47
C ALA A 118 -3.56 -6.25 -1.97
N CYS A 119 -4.69 -6.74 -2.49
CA CYS A 119 -4.83 -8.05 -3.09
C CYS A 119 -5.61 -7.91 -4.41
N PRO A 120 -5.00 -8.19 -5.57
CA PRO A 120 -5.71 -8.30 -6.84
C PRO A 120 -6.76 -9.40 -6.80
N VAL A 121 -7.93 -9.12 -7.36
CA VAL A 121 -9.03 -10.08 -7.47
C VAL A 121 -9.00 -10.69 -8.86
N VAL A 122 -8.82 -12.00 -8.92
CA VAL A 122 -8.61 -12.73 -10.16
C VAL A 122 -9.70 -13.79 -10.33
N SER A 123 -10.31 -13.85 -11.51
CA SER A 123 -11.24 -14.89 -11.89
C SER A 123 -10.83 -15.48 -13.25
N LYS A 124 -10.70 -16.82 -13.32
CA LYS A 124 -10.26 -17.53 -14.53
C LYS A 124 -8.97 -16.96 -15.13
N GLY A 125 -8.01 -16.61 -14.29
CA GLY A 125 -6.72 -16.02 -14.67
C GLY A 125 -6.77 -14.53 -15.04
N ARG A 126 -7.94 -13.90 -15.11
CA ARG A 126 -8.08 -12.48 -15.49
C ARG A 126 -8.26 -11.58 -14.27
N LEU A 127 -7.62 -10.43 -14.31
CA LEU A 127 -7.81 -9.38 -13.31
C LEU A 127 -9.20 -8.76 -13.45
N ILE A 128 -10.01 -8.83 -12.39
CA ILE A 128 -11.39 -8.31 -12.39
C ILE A 128 -11.64 -7.23 -11.34
N GLY A 129 -10.76 -7.13 -10.35
CA GLY A 129 -10.89 -6.19 -9.24
C GLY A 129 -9.59 -6.04 -8.46
N ILE A 130 -9.59 -5.12 -7.50
CA ILE A 130 -8.56 -5.00 -6.49
C ILE A 130 -9.22 -4.71 -5.14
N ILE A 131 -8.71 -5.32 -4.09
CA ILE A 131 -9.13 -5.03 -2.71
C ILE A 131 -7.92 -4.52 -1.91
N THR A 132 -8.12 -3.49 -1.12
CA THR A 132 -7.09 -2.95 -0.22
C THR A 132 -7.55 -3.07 1.23
N GLN A 133 -6.62 -3.01 2.18
CA GLN A 133 -6.96 -2.94 3.60
C GLN A 133 -7.94 -1.79 3.88
N LYS A 134 -7.71 -0.62 3.25
CA LYS A 134 -8.62 0.52 3.37
C LYS A 134 -10.04 0.19 2.88
N ASN A 135 -10.18 -0.47 1.73
CA ASN A 135 -11.51 -0.84 1.22
C ASN A 135 -12.24 -1.80 2.15
N LEU A 136 -11.52 -2.76 2.73
CA LEU A 136 -12.08 -3.69 3.70
C LEU A 136 -12.56 -2.99 4.98
N LEU A 137 -11.78 -2.02 5.48
CA LEU A 137 -12.17 -1.21 6.65
C LEU A 137 -13.36 -0.29 6.33
N ASP A 138 -13.29 0.46 5.23
CA ASP A 138 -14.33 1.43 4.82
C ASP A 138 -15.69 0.75 4.56
N SER A 139 -15.67 -0.49 4.06
CA SER A 139 -16.89 -1.26 3.79
C SER A 139 -17.58 -1.82 5.04
N GLY A 140 -16.93 -1.73 6.21
CA GLY A 140 -17.38 -2.40 7.43
C GLY A 140 -17.34 -3.93 7.35
N ALA A 141 -16.72 -4.49 6.30
CA ALA A 141 -16.60 -5.93 6.09
C ALA A 141 -15.82 -6.63 7.20
N ILE A 142 -15.00 -5.86 7.94
CA ILE A 142 -14.18 -6.32 9.05
C ILE A 142 -14.60 -5.54 10.30
N SER A 143 -15.87 -5.62 10.63
CA SER A 143 -16.34 -5.14 11.93
C SER A 143 -15.93 -6.14 13.00
N PRO A 144 -15.37 -5.66 14.15
CA PRO A 144 -15.17 -6.54 15.30
C PRO A 144 -16.49 -7.25 15.64
N ALA A 145 -16.43 -8.52 16.02
CA ALA A 145 -17.59 -9.32 16.39
C ALA A 145 -18.49 -8.71 17.50
N PHE A 146 -18.07 -7.58 18.08
CA PHE A 146 -18.74 -6.80 19.10
C PHE A 146 -20.01 -6.07 18.60
N GLU A 147 -20.13 -5.77 17.31
CA GLU A 147 -21.33 -5.13 16.77
C GLU A 147 -22.47 -6.12 16.45
N ALA A 148 -22.24 -7.41 16.62
CA ALA A 148 -23.28 -8.44 16.58
C ALA A 148 -24.23 -8.37 17.78
N LYS A 149 -24.61 -7.16 18.23
CA LYS A 149 -25.51 -6.91 19.40
C LYS A 149 -26.94 -7.42 19.23
N LYS A 150 -27.26 -8.16 18.16
CA LYS A 150 -28.61 -8.75 17.94
C LYS A 150 -28.57 -10.22 17.45
N GLY A 151 -27.58 -11.02 17.81
CA GLY A 151 -27.68 -12.47 17.67
C GLY A 151 -27.78 -13.04 16.25
N ARG A 152 -27.54 -12.24 15.21
CA ARG A 152 -27.44 -12.69 13.83
C ARG A 152 -25.97 -12.65 13.39
N PHE A 153 -25.33 -13.81 13.36
CA PHE A 153 -24.07 -13.99 12.65
C PHE A 153 -24.32 -13.70 11.18
N LYS A 154 -24.05 -12.48 10.75
CA LYS A 154 -24.06 -12.14 9.35
C LYS A 154 -22.81 -12.78 8.74
N SER A 155 -22.97 -13.67 7.75
CA SER A 155 -21.82 -14.24 7.03
C SER A 155 -20.94 -13.10 6.50
N PRO A 156 -19.60 -13.24 6.57
CA PRO A 156 -18.70 -12.24 6.02
C PRO A 156 -19.04 -11.94 4.56
N PRO A 157 -19.01 -10.68 4.11
CA PRO A 157 -19.28 -10.36 2.72
C PRO A 157 -18.24 -11.01 1.80
N LYS A 158 -18.64 -11.34 0.59
CA LYS A 158 -17.73 -11.83 -0.45
C LYS A 158 -16.91 -10.68 -1.02
N ILE A 159 -15.67 -10.96 -1.48
CA ILE A 159 -14.76 -9.96 -2.05
C ILE A 159 -15.41 -9.18 -3.20
N GLN A 160 -16.18 -9.84 -4.06
CA GLN A 160 -16.90 -9.18 -5.17
C GLN A 160 -17.80 -8.01 -4.74
N SER A 161 -18.33 -8.02 -3.51
CA SER A 161 -19.21 -6.96 -3.02
C SER A 161 -18.44 -5.75 -2.44
N VAL A 162 -17.13 -5.89 -2.21
CA VAL A 162 -16.29 -4.87 -1.55
C VAL A 162 -15.08 -4.44 -2.37
N MET A 163 -14.73 -5.20 -3.43
CA MET A 163 -13.62 -4.87 -4.32
C MET A 163 -13.85 -3.59 -5.10
N LYS A 164 -12.78 -2.95 -5.52
CA LYS A 164 -12.83 -1.83 -6.47
C LYS A 164 -12.76 -2.35 -7.90
N THR A 165 -13.66 -1.84 -8.75
CA THR A 165 -13.73 -2.11 -10.18
C THR A 165 -14.28 -0.86 -10.90
N PRO A 166 -13.88 -0.54 -12.15
CA PRO A 166 -12.81 -1.19 -12.92
C PRO A 166 -11.43 -0.95 -12.31
N VAL A 167 -10.49 -1.88 -12.55
CA VAL A 167 -9.10 -1.76 -12.09
C VAL A 167 -8.28 -1.08 -13.17
N VAL A 168 -7.55 -0.03 -12.77
CA VAL A 168 -6.51 0.55 -13.63
C VAL A 168 -5.29 -0.36 -13.58
N SER A 169 -4.82 -0.81 -14.73
CA SER A 169 -3.68 -1.72 -14.88
C SER A 169 -2.76 -1.24 -16.01
N LEU A 170 -1.53 -1.72 -16.00
CA LEU A 170 -0.54 -1.51 -17.05
C LEU A 170 -0.08 -2.86 -17.61
N LYS A 171 0.73 -2.84 -18.68
CA LYS A 171 1.32 -4.02 -19.30
C LYS A 171 2.80 -4.15 -18.95
N PRO A 172 3.42 -5.33 -19.07
CA PRO A 172 4.85 -5.50 -18.82
C PRO A 172 5.75 -4.58 -19.66
N ALA A 173 5.31 -4.22 -20.88
CA ALA A 173 6.03 -3.32 -21.78
C ALA A 173 5.91 -1.83 -21.44
N ASN A 174 4.93 -1.42 -20.60
CA ASN A 174 4.87 -0.06 -20.08
C ASN A 174 6.12 0.24 -19.25
N THR A 175 6.43 1.53 -19.10
CA THR A 175 7.66 1.98 -18.46
C THR A 175 7.46 2.30 -16.97
N VAL A 176 8.57 2.38 -16.24
CA VAL A 176 8.61 2.93 -14.87
C VAL A 176 7.97 4.31 -14.82
N LYS A 177 8.20 5.15 -15.85
CA LYS A 177 7.56 6.46 -15.98
C LYS A 177 6.04 6.36 -16.06
N ASP A 178 5.51 5.48 -16.92
CA ASP A 178 4.06 5.31 -17.06
C ASP A 178 3.40 4.93 -15.72
N ALA A 179 4.04 4.04 -14.97
CA ALA A 179 3.55 3.63 -13.66
C ALA A 179 3.62 4.76 -12.63
N ALA A 180 4.75 5.49 -12.59
CA ALA A 180 4.94 6.62 -11.69
C ALA A 180 3.89 7.72 -11.94
N GLU A 181 3.72 8.14 -13.18
CA GLU A 181 2.74 9.17 -13.58
C GLU A 181 1.31 8.73 -13.25
N LEU A 182 0.98 7.46 -13.51
CA LEU A 182 -0.33 6.90 -13.18
C LEU A 182 -0.58 6.91 -11.67
N MET A 183 0.41 6.48 -10.87
CA MET A 183 0.31 6.47 -9.40
C MET A 183 0.13 7.88 -8.84
N LEU A 184 0.91 8.85 -9.33
CA LEU A 184 0.81 10.26 -8.91
C LEU A 184 -0.54 10.87 -9.31
N LYS A 185 -0.94 10.72 -10.58
CA LYS A 185 -2.19 11.29 -11.11
C LYS A 185 -3.44 10.73 -10.43
N ARG A 186 -3.45 9.44 -10.10
CA ARG A 186 -4.61 8.75 -9.49
C ARG A 186 -4.52 8.65 -7.97
N ASN A 187 -3.42 9.11 -7.38
CA ASN A 187 -3.12 8.96 -5.96
C ASN A 187 -3.28 7.51 -5.48
N ILE A 188 -2.70 6.56 -6.24
CA ILE A 188 -2.71 5.13 -5.92
C ILE A 188 -1.30 4.66 -5.63
N GLY A 189 -1.15 3.73 -4.69
CA GLY A 189 0.15 3.21 -4.28
C GLY A 189 0.59 1.96 -5.02
N ARG A 190 -0.29 1.36 -5.84
CA ARG A 190 -0.02 0.09 -6.54
C ARG A 190 -0.75 0.03 -7.86
N VAL A 191 -0.13 -0.62 -8.85
CA VAL A 191 -0.70 -0.84 -10.18
C VAL A 191 -0.51 -2.31 -10.56
N PRO A 192 -1.60 -3.06 -10.73
CA PRO A 192 -1.55 -4.41 -11.30
C PRO A 192 -1.05 -4.39 -12.74
N ILE A 193 -0.29 -5.42 -13.09
CA ILE A 193 0.23 -5.64 -14.45
C ILE A 193 -0.52 -6.81 -15.07
N VAL A 194 -1.00 -6.62 -16.29
CA VAL A 194 -1.74 -7.62 -17.04
C VAL A 194 -1.09 -7.85 -18.41
N ASP A 195 -1.17 -9.09 -18.89
CA ASP A 195 -0.75 -9.44 -20.25
C ASP A 195 -1.74 -8.92 -21.32
N GLU A 196 -1.45 -9.21 -22.59
CA GLU A 196 -2.28 -8.77 -23.74
C GLU A 196 -3.71 -9.35 -23.71
N LYS A 197 -3.91 -10.47 -23.00
CA LYS A 197 -5.21 -11.14 -22.87
C LYS A 197 -5.97 -10.72 -21.60
N GLY A 198 -5.40 -9.81 -20.78
CA GLY A 198 -5.93 -9.36 -19.49
C GLY A 198 -5.62 -10.33 -18.35
N GLY A 199 -4.71 -11.28 -18.55
CA GLY A 199 -4.20 -12.17 -17.52
C GLY A 199 -3.35 -11.39 -16.51
N PHE A 200 -3.54 -11.65 -15.22
CA PHE A 200 -2.77 -11.01 -14.17
C PHE A 200 -1.37 -11.62 -14.09
N VAL A 201 -0.31 -10.82 -14.28
CA VAL A 201 1.08 -11.28 -14.35
C VAL A 201 2.01 -10.65 -13.33
N GLY A 202 1.63 -9.55 -12.72
CA GLY A 202 2.49 -8.86 -11.75
C GLY A 202 1.82 -7.67 -11.08
N ILE A 203 2.56 -7.04 -10.19
CA ILE A 203 2.18 -5.78 -9.54
C ILE A 203 3.43 -4.92 -9.39
N VAL A 204 3.27 -3.61 -9.47
CA VAL A 204 4.30 -2.64 -9.07
C VAL A 204 3.73 -1.73 -7.99
N ASP A 205 4.55 -1.32 -7.05
CA ASP A 205 4.19 -0.32 -6.07
C ASP A 205 5.19 0.85 -6.06
N ARG A 206 4.95 1.85 -5.19
CA ARG A 206 5.80 3.04 -5.11
C ARG A 206 7.25 2.70 -4.75
N GLU A 207 7.45 1.67 -3.94
CA GLU A 207 8.79 1.23 -3.54
C GLU A 207 9.55 0.65 -4.73
N ASP A 208 8.90 -0.22 -5.54
CA ASP A 208 9.48 -0.78 -6.77
C ASP A 208 9.90 0.34 -7.73
N ILE A 209 9.05 1.36 -7.88
CA ILE A 209 9.32 2.52 -8.75
C ILE A 209 10.50 3.34 -8.23
N VAL A 210 10.52 3.66 -6.92
CA VAL A 210 11.64 4.44 -6.34
C VAL A 210 12.94 3.65 -6.44
N LYS A 211 12.96 2.35 -6.15
CA LYS A 211 14.13 1.47 -6.37
C LYS A 211 14.63 1.56 -7.81
N ALA A 212 13.73 1.38 -8.77
CA ALA A 212 14.10 1.43 -10.19
C ALA A 212 14.68 2.77 -10.63
N LEU A 213 14.31 3.87 -9.96
CA LEU A 213 14.80 5.22 -10.28
C LEU A 213 16.14 5.55 -9.61
N ILE A 214 16.53 4.87 -8.52
CA ILE A 214 17.80 5.14 -7.80
C ILE A 214 18.89 4.10 -8.09
N ASP A 215 18.54 2.86 -8.52
CA ASP A 215 19.48 1.78 -8.87
C ASP A 215 19.81 1.79 -10.37
#